data_105ee41796af2a7a56ed27084b787540
#
_entry.id   105ee41796af2a7a56ed27084b787540
#
_cell.length_a   1.000
_cell.length_b   1.000
_cell.length_c   1.000
_cell.angle_alpha   90.00
_cell.angle_beta   90.00
_cell.angle_gamma   90.00
#
_symmetry.space_group_name_H-M   'P 1'
#
loop_
_entity.id
_entity.type
_entity.pdbx_description
1 polymer ?
#
loop_
_entity_poly.entity_id
_entity_poly.type
_entity_poly.pdbx_seq_one_letter_code
_entity_poly.pdbx_strand_id
1 'polypeptide(L)'
;EDIIEHQVRLEKTLNEISKEMNIPISYKTTGKVREFMEYVENEEVNQLYFLDIDINGIEKKGFEVAQFIRHRNPYAIIVFITSRSEFATLTYKYKVSALDFIDKDINDRLFKERVAECIMYTKSTLLENQSVVDYFEYSFKGSDICLPYHDILYIETTGTSHKLRIIGKNFSKEFYGTITDIQEKDKESQRFYLAHKSFLVNVGNIKDIDRKTMEVVFYEEHRCPISRLKTKKLKQILTEKTKN
;
A
#
# COMPACT_ATOMS: atom_id res chain seq x y z
N GLU A 1 -0.14 -22.89 -3.15
CA GLU A 1 0.20 -24.22 -2.59
C GLU A 1 -0.47 -25.31 -3.42
N ASP A 2 0.28 -26.23 -3.97
CA ASP A 2 -0.22 -27.33 -4.80
C ASP A 2 -0.30 -28.67 -4.05
N ILE A 3 0.40 -28.80 -2.92
CA ILE A 3 0.39 -30.00 -2.08
C ILE A 3 -0.78 -29.92 -1.09
N ILE A 4 -1.72 -30.85 -1.22
CA ILE A 4 -2.97 -30.88 -0.43
C ILE A 4 -2.70 -30.93 1.08
N GLU A 5 -1.70 -31.69 1.53
CA GLU A 5 -1.36 -31.78 2.95
C GLU A 5 -0.96 -30.42 3.55
N HIS A 6 -0.21 -29.61 2.82
CA HIS A 6 0.18 -28.28 3.23
C HIS A 6 -0.99 -27.29 3.19
N GLN A 7 -1.89 -27.43 2.21
CA GLN A 7 -3.14 -26.65 2.17
C GLN A 7 -3.97 -26.93 3.42
N VAL A 8 -4.24 -28.19 3.71
CA VAL A 8 -5.03 -28.63 4.87
C VAL A 8 -4.40 -28.17 6.19
N ARG A 9 -3.07 -28.25 6.31
CA ARG A 9 -2.34 -27.76 7.48
C ARG A 9 -2.57 -26.26 7.70
N LEU A 10 -2.42 -25.46 6.66
CA LEU A 10 -2.63 -24.00 6.74
C LEU A 10 -4.09 -23.67 7.05
N GLU A 11 -5.06 -24.31 6.38
CA GLU A 11 -6.50 -24.10 6.62
C GLU A 11 -6.90 -24.44 8.06
N LYS A 12 -6.40 -25.58 8.58
CA LYS A 12 -6.60 -25.95 9.99
C LYS A 12 -6.03 -24.88 10.93
N THR A 13 -4.81 -24.41 10.66
CA THR A 13 -4.14 -23.38 11.44
C THR A 13 -4.93 -22.07 11.42
N LEU A 14 -5.41 -21.62 10.25
CA LEU A 14 -6.24 -20.43 10.12
C LEU A 14 -7.55 -20.54 10.91
N ASN A 15 -8.22 -21.69 10.85
CA ASN A 15 -9.45 -21.93 11.60
C ASN A 15 -9.22 -21.95 13.12
N GLU A 16 -8.11 -22.50 13.60
CA GLU A 16 -7.73 -22.47 15.01
C GLU A 16 -7.47 -21.04 15.48
N ILE A 17 -6.67 -20.27 14.74
CA ILE A 17 -6.36 -18.87 15.06
C ILE A 17 -7.63 -18.02 15.07
N SER A 18 -8.51 -18.20 14.07
CA SER A 18 -9.80 -17.50 14.00
C SER A 18 -10.63 -17.70 15.27
N LYS A 19 -10.71 -18.94 15.77
CA LYS A 19 -11.45 -19.26 17.00
C LYS A 19 -10.78 -18.72 18.26
N GLU A 20 -9.48 -18.97 18.42
CA GLU A 20 -8.74 -18.57 19.63
C GLU A 20 -8.65 -17.06 19.82
N MET A 21 -8.46 -16.34 18.71
CA MET A 21 -8.32 -14.86 18.75
C MET A 21 -9.65 -14.13 18.54
N ASN A 22 -10.74 -14.86 18.29
CA ASN A 22 -12.04 -14.30 17.95
C ASN A 22 -11.97 -13.28 16.78
N ILE A 23 -11.23 -13.67 15.72
CA ILE A 23 -11.04 -12.88 14.51
C ILE A 23 -11.72 -13.61 13.36
N PRO A 24 -12.72 -13.02 12.67
CA PRO A 24 -13.28 -13.63 11.48
C PRO A 24 -12.23 -13.65 10.36
N ILE A 25 -11.87 -14.83 9.88
CA ILE A 25 -10.95 -15.06 8.78
C ILE A 25 -11.71 -15.73 7.64
N SER A 26 -11.79 -15.07 6.50
CA SER A 26 -12.24 -15.68 5.24
C SER A 26 -11.02 -15.98 4.39
N TYR A 27 -10.92 -17.17 3.84
CA TYR A 27 -9.79 -17.55 3.00
C TYR A 27 -10.24 -18.36 1.78
N LYS A 28 -9.41 -18.34 0.75
CA LYS A 28 -9.54 -19.17 -0.44
C LYS A 28 -8.20 -19.87 -0.70
N THR A 29 -8.25 -21.17 -0.93
CA THR A 29 -7.06 -21.99 -1.19
C THR A 29 -7.13 -22.55 -2.60
N THR A 30 -6.02 -22.51 -3.33
CA THR A 30 -5.91 -23.13 -4.65
C THR A 30 -4.46 -23.56 -4.94
N GLY A 31 -4.26 -24.67 -5.64
CA GLY A 31 -2.98 -25.09 -6.20
C GLY A 31 -2.81 -24.67 -7.68
N LYS A 32 -3.79 -23.98 -8.26
CA LYS A 32 -3.78 -23.60 -9.67
C LYS A 32 -3.42 -22.13 -9.83
N VAL A 33 -2.23 -21.86 -10.33
CA VAL A 33 -1.73 -20.49 -10.55
C VAL A 33 -2.68 -19.63 -11.36
N ARG A 34 -3.29 -20.17 -12.42
CA ARG A 34 -4.23 -19.42 -13.27
C ARG A 34 -5.47 -18.98 -12.49
N GLU A 35 -6.10 -19.91 -11.75
CA GLU A 35 -7.28 -19.62 -10.91
C GLU A 35 -6.95 -18.56 -9.86
N PHE A 36 -5.75 -18.65 -9.26
CA PHE A 36 -5.26 -17.68 -8.31
C PHE A 36 -5.09 -16.29 -8.93
N MET A 37 -4.47 -16.19 -10.12
CA MET A 37 -4.29 -14.93 -10.81
C MET A 37 -5.63 -14.29 -11.21
N GLU A 38 -6.57 -15.07 -11.73
CA GLU A 38 -7.94 -14.63 -12.04
C GLU A 38 -8.66 -14.09 -10.78
N TYR A 39 -8.43 -14.72 -9.63
CA TYR A 39 -8.96 -14.24 -8.35
C TYR A 39 -8.36 -12.88 -7.97
N VAL A 40 -7.03 -12.73 -8.02
CA VAL A 40 -6.33 -11.47 -7.70
C VAL A 40 -6.73 -10.33 -8.63
N GLU A 41 -7.08 -10.62 -9.89
CA GLU A 41 -7.55 -9.61 -10.84
C GLU A 41 -8.96 -9.08 -10.54
N ASN A 42 -9.84 -9.94 -10.01
CA ASN A 42 -11.26 -9.64 -9.85
C ASN A 42 -11.65 -9.17 -8.44
N GLU A 43 -10.80 -9.41 -7.45
CA GLU A 43 -11.09 -9.02 -6.07
C GLU A 43 -10.42 -7.70 -5.70
N GLU A 44 -11.18 -6.85 -5.03
CA GLU A 44 -10.64 -5.62 -4.45
C GLU A 44 -9.96 -5.89 -3.11
N VAL A 45 -8.66 -5.65 -3.06
CA VAL A 45 -7.84 -4.98 -2.04
C VAL A 45 -7.66 -5.60 -0.64
N ASN A 46 -6.44 -5.40 -0.08
CA ASN A 46 -6.03 -5.60 1.32
C ASN A 46 -6.08 -7.04 1.82
N GLN A 47 -5.46 -7.92 1.05
CA GLN A 47 -5.39 -9.33 1.41
C GLN A 47 -4.00 -9.71 1.88
N LEU A 48 -3.96 -10.68 2.78
CA LEU A 48 -2.78 -11.43 3.14
C LEU A 48 -2.66 -12.64 2.21
N TYR A 49 -1.54 -12.75 1.53
CA TYR A 49 -1.26 -13.84 0.61
C TYR A 49 -0.21 -14.78 1.20
N PHE A 50 -0.56 -16.04 1.36
CA PHE A 50 0.39 -17.11 1.66
C PHE A 50 0.74 -17.83 0.36
N LEU A 51 2.00 -17.84 -0.02
CA LEU A 51 2.49 -18.40 -1.28
C LEU A 51 3.57 -19.44 -1.02
N ASP A 52 3.53 -20.54 -1.76
CA ASP A 52 4.73 -21.37 -1.91
C ASP A 52 5.66 -20.77 -2.98
N ILE A 53 6.95 -21.05 -2.86
CA ILE A 53 7.95 -20.67 -3.86
C ILE A 53 7.93 -21.62 -5.05
N ASP A 54 7.87 -22.94 -4.78
CA ASP A 54 7.85 -23.97 -5.80
C ASP A 54 6.41 -24.47 -6.00
N ILE A 55 5.82 -24.12 -7.14
CA ILE A 55 4.43 -24.46 -7.44
C ILE A 55 4.37 -25.35 -8.67
N ASN A 56 3.69 -26.49 -8.56
CA ASN A 56 3.53 -27.48 -9.64
C ASN A 56 4.88 -27.98 -10.19
N GLY A 57 5.89 -28.13 -9.33
CA GLY A 57 7.24 -28.56 -9.73
C GLY A 57 8.03 -27.49 -10.50
N ILE A 58 7.52 -26.28 -10.60
CA ILE A 58 8.22 -25.16 -11.23
C ILE A 58 8.91 -24.34 -10.14
N GLU A 59 10.23 -24.45 -10.10
CA GLU A 59 11.07 -23.74 -9.14
C GLU A 59 10.87 -22.21 -9.27
N LYS A 60 10.73 -21.53 -8.13
CA LYS A 60 10.59 -20.07 -8.04
C LYS A 60 9.33 -19.49 -8.68
N LYS A 61 8.35 -20.30 -9.06
CA LYS A 61 7.08 -19.82 -9.63
C LYS A 61 6.33 -18.89 -8.69
N GLY A 62 6.42 -19.11 -7.38
CA GLY A 62 5.85 -18.25 -6.36
C GLY A 62 6.35 -16.82 -6.40
N PHE A 63 7.61 -16.57 -6.80
CA PHE A 63 8.11 -15.21 -6.97
C PHE A 63 7.46 -14.48 -8.16
N GLU A 64 7.18 -15.17 -9.26
CA GLU A 64 6.45 -14.58 -10.39
C GLU A 64 5.02 -14.21 -9.98
N VAL A 65 4.37 -15.10 -9.21
CA VAL A 65 3.04 -14.85 -8.64
C VAL A 65 3.09 -13.65 -7.69
N ALA A 66 4.09 -13.57 -6.82
CA ALA A 66 4.27 -12.46 -5.91
C ALA A 66 4.53 -11.13 -6.64
N GLN A 67 5.30 -11.14 -7.73
CA GLN A 67 5.48 -9.96 -8.59
C GLN A 67 4.17 -9.52 -9.24
N PHE A 68 3.36 -10.46 -9.71
CA PHE A 68 2.05 -10.17 -10.27
C PHE A 68 1.13 -9.49 -9.24
N ILE A 69 1.06 -10.06 -8.01
CA ILE A 69 0.32 -9.43 -6.89
C ILE A 69 0.84 -8.02 -6.61
N ARG A 70 2.17 -7.87 -6.49
CA ARG A 70 2.81 -6.59 -6.17
C ARG A 70 2.58 -5.53 -7.25
N HIS A 71 2.52 -5.94 -8.50
CA HIS A 71 2.22 -5.05 -9.62
C HIS A 71 0.77 -4.56 -9.57
N ARG A 72 -0.16 -5.45 -9.19
CA ARG A 72 -1.58 -5.13 -9.07
C ARG A 72 -1.89 -4.35 -7.79
N ASN A 73 -1.30 -4.77 -6.66
CA ASN A 73 -1.44 -4.12 -5.36
C ASN A 73 -0.06 -3.91 -4.71
N PRO A 74 0.51 -2.71 -4.78
CA PRO A 74 1.79 -2.39 -4.15
C PRO A 74 1.83 -2.60 -2.63
N TYR A 75 0.67 -2.60 -1.97
CA TYR A 75 0.53 -2.73 -0.51
C TYR A 75 0.10 -4.12 -0.06
N ALA A 76 -0.06 -5.07 -0.97
CA ALA A 76 -0.39 -6.45 -0.62
C ALA A 76 0.58 -7.02 0.42
N ILE A 77 0.08 -7.72 1.42
CA ILE A 77 0.91 -8.41 2.40
C ILE A 77 1.18 -9.81 1.88
N ILE A 78 2.44 -10.13 1.66
CA ILE A 78 2.87 -11.40 1.08
C ILE A 78 3.75 -12.13 2.09
N VAL A 79 3.43 -13.39 2.34
CA VAL A 79 4.19 -14.32 3.18
C VAL A 79 4.50 -15.55 2.36
N PHE A 80 5.74 -15.99 2.34
CA PHE A 80 6.10 -17.26 1.74
C PHE A 80 6.05 -18.38 2.77
N ILE A 81 5.39 -19.50 2.43
CA ILE A 81 5.41 -20.75 3.19
C ILE A 81 6.07 -21.78 2.30
N THR A 82 7.28 -22.20 2.63
CA THR A 82 8.10 -22.99 1.71
C THR A 82 9.11 -23.87 2.46
N SER A 83 9.50 -24.98 1.87
CA SER A 83 10.67 -25.78 2.35
C SER A 83 12.01 -25.23 1.81
N ARG A 84 11.98 -24.10 1.10
CA ARG A 84 13.13 -23.49 0.42
C ARG A 84 13.52 -22.17 1.08
N SER A 85 13.82 -22.22 2.37
CA SER A 85 14.20 -21.02 3.16
C SER A 85 15.46 -20.31 2.62
N GLU A 86 16.33 -21.02 1.89
CA GLU A 86 17.50 -20.47 1.22
C GLU A 86 17.17 -19.41 0.16
N PHE A 87 15.93 -19.41 -0.33
CA PHE A 87 15.48 -18.42 -1.33
C PHE A 87 14.99 -17.11 -0.72
N ALA A 88 14.99 -16.94 0.59
CA ALA A 88 14.56 -15.70 1.23
C ALA A 88 15.29 -14.46 0.69
N THR A 89 16.59 -14.57 0.39
CA THR A 89 17.38 -13.47 -0.20
C THR A 89 16.95 -13.07 -1.62
N LEU A 90 16.24 -13.96 -2.33
CA LEU A 90 15.77 -13.67 -3.69
C LEU A 90 14.62 -12.66 -3.72
N THR A 91 13.93 -12.40 -2.61
CA THR A 91 12.88 -11.37 -2.53
C THR A 91 13.40 -10.00 -2.96
N TYR A 92 14.63 -9.67 -2.63
CA TYR A 92 15.27 -8.43 -3.07
C TYR A 92 15.44 -8.40 -4.59
N LYS A 93 15.85 -9.52 -5.20
CA LYS A 93 16.02 -9.63 -6.66
C LYS A 93 14.68 -9.49 -7.38
N TYR A 94 13.64 -10.13 -6.86
CA TYR A 94 12.29 -10.10 -7.43
C TYR A 94 11.46 -8.87 -7.00
N LYS A 95 11.98 -8.03 -6.08
CA LYS A 95 11.33 -6.80 -5.59
C LYS A 95 9.91 -7.02 -5.07
N VAL A 96 9.68 -8.13 -4.38
CA VAL A 96 8.33 -8.50 -3.91
C VAL A 96 8.01 -8.05 -2.48
N SER A 97 9.02 -7.68 -1.69
CA SER A 97 8.86 -7.17 -0.31
C SER A 97 7.94 -8.07 0.54
N ALA A 98 8.34 -9.35 0.72
CA ALA A 98 7.58 -10.26 1.56
C ALA A 98 7.66 -9.82 3.03
N LEU A 99 6.56 -9.98 3.77
CA LEU A 99 6.51 -9.76 5.21
C LEU A 99 7.30 -10.82 5.95
N ASP A 100 7.15 -12.08 5.56
CA ASP A 100 7.77 -13.19 6.26
C ASP A 100 8.05 -14.39 5.34
N PHE A 101 8.93 -15.30 5.84
CA PHE A 101 9.23 -16.61 5.28
C PHE A 101 9.04 -17.66 6.35
N ILE A 102 8.02 -18.49 6.20
CA ILE A 102 7.70 -19.58 7.14
C ILE A 102 8.16 -20.89 6.52
N ASP A 103 9.06 -21.58 7.23
CA ASP A 103 9.51 -22.91 6.81
C ASP A 103 8.40 -23.94 7.04
N LYS A 104 8.11 -24.77 6.03
CA LYS A 104 7.12 -25.85 6.12
C LYS A 104 7.53 -26.94 7.09
N ASP A 105 8.83 -27.14 7.32
CA ASP A 105 9.36 -28.25 8.12
C ASP A 105 9.40 -27.97 9.63
N ILE A 106 8.99 -26.78 10.06
CA ILE A 106 8.87 -26.46 11.48
C ILE A 106 7.65 -27.16 12.10
N ASN A 107 7.70 -27.38 13.43
CA ASN A 107 6.60 -28.02 14.16
C ASN A 107 5.33 -27.17 14.13
N ASP A 108 4.18 -27.82 14.35
CA ASP A 108 2.85 -27.18 14.24
C ASP A 108 2.65 -26.00 15.19
N ARG A 109 3.23 -26.04 16.38
CA ARG A 109 3.14 -24.93 17.33
C ARG A 109 3.83 -23.68 16.79
N LEU A 110 5.08 -23.81 16.34
CA LEU A 110 5.85 -22.69 15.81
C LEU A 110 5.24 -22.20 14.50
N PHE A 111 4.77 -23.10 13.64
CA PHE A 111 4.06 -22.76 12.41
C PHE A 111 2.83 -21.89 12.71
N LYS A 112 2.01 -22.29 13.67
CA LYS A 112 0.82 -21.55 14.09
C LYS A 112 1.20 -20.18 14.69
N GLU A 113 2.23 -20.11 15.54
CA GLU A 113 2.72 -18.83 16.11
C GLU A 113 3.10 -17.85 14.98
N ARG A 114 3.88 -18.29 13.97
CA ARG A 114 4.30 -17.45 12.84
C ARG A 114 3.13 -17.01 11.97
N VAL A 115 2.21 -17.88 11.65
CA VAL A 115 0.99 -17.54 10.89
C VAL A 115 0.14 -16.52 11.66
N ALA A 116 -0.01 -16.70 12.99
CA ALA A 116 -0.75 -15.78 13.84
C ALA A 116 -0.11 -14.38 13.87
N GLU A 117 1.21 -14.29 13.97
CA GLU A 117 1.96 -13.02 13.88
C GLU A 117 1.67 -12.29 12.56
N CYS A 118 1.70 -13.00 11.43
CA CYS A 118 1.37 -12.41 10.13
C CYS A 118 -0.07 -11.91 10.05
N ILE A 119 -1.04 -12.64 10.62
CA ILE A 119 -2.44 -12.23 10.68
C ILE A 119 -2.62 -11.00 11.59
N MET A 120 -1.97 -10.97 12.75
CA MET A 120 -2.04 -9.85 13.67
C MET A 120 -1.40 -8.59 13.08
N TYR A 121 -0.26 -8.72 12.42
CA TYR A 121 0.35 -7.62 11.67
C TYR A 121 -0.60 -7.11 10.57
N THR A 122 -1.19 -8.01 9.79
CA THR A 122 -2.16 -7.63 8.76
C THR A 122 -3.36 -6.91 9.37
N LYS A 123 -3.90 -7.43 10.47
CA LYS A 123 -5.03 -6.80 11.17
C LYS A 123 -4.67 -5.42 11.69
N SER A 124 -3.52 -5.22 12.33
CA SER A 124 -3.08 -3.91 12.80
C SER A 124 -2.90 -2.93 11.65
N THR A 125 -2.23 -3.37 10.58
CA THR A 125 -2.05 -2.58 9.36
C THR A 125 -3.39 -2.22 8.71
N LEU A 126 -4.35 -3.15 8.69
CA LEU A 126 -5.70 -2.89 8.20
C LEU A 126 -6.49 -1.99 9.13
N LEU A 127 -6.34 -2.08 10.44
CA LEU A 127 -7.01 -1.20 11.41
C LEU A 127 -6.41 0.21 11.40
N GLU A 128 -5.10 0.34 11.24
CA GLU A 128 -4.44 1.62 10.99
C GLU A 128 -4.85 2.20 9.63
N ASN A 129 -5.13 1.34 8.66
CA ASN A 129 -5.64 1.66 7.33
C ASN A 129 -7.18 1.66 7.25
N GLN A 130 -7.93 1.24 8.27
CA GLN A 130 -9.41 1.36 8.38
C GLN A 130 -9.89 2.77 8.73
N SER A 131 -9.01 3.71 9.04
CA SER A 131 -9.26 5.02 8.46
C SER A 131 -9.21 4.80 6.94
N VAL A 132 -10.36 4.65 6.30
CA VAL A 132 -10.59 4.45 4.86
C VAL A 132 -9.32 4.75 4.08
N VAL A 133 -8.62 3.74 3.52
CA VAL A 133 -7.47 4.05 2.65
C VAL A 133 -8.08 4.74 1.47
N ASP A 134 -8.00 6.01 1.53
CA ASP A 134 -8.59 6.92 0.62
C ASP A 134 -7.60 7.09 -0.51
N TYR A 135 -7.99 6.66 -1.68
CA TYR A 135 -7.14 6.67 -2.86
C TYR A 135 -7.35 7.96 -3.65
N PHE A 136 -6.26 8.57 -4.02
CA PHE A 136 -6.23 9.57 -5.07
C PHE A 136 -6.30 8.86 -6.42
N GLU A 137 -7.46 8.89 -7.03
CA GLU A 137 -7.69 8.36 -8.36
C GLU A 137 -7.77 9.50 -9.36
N TYR A 138 -6.95 9.44 -10.39
CA TYR A 138 -6.91 10.47 -11.40
C TYR A 138 -6.61 9.89 -12.77
N SER A 139 -7.52 10.15 -13.71
CA SER A 139 -7.40 9.73 -15.12
C SER A 139 -7.43 10.94 -16.03
N PHE A 140 -6.44 11.05 -16.89
CA PHE A 140 -6.35 12.11 -17.89
C PHE A 140 -5.58 11.64 -19.13
N LYS A 141 -6.21 11.68 -20.30
CA LYS A 141 -5.63 11.34 -21.62
C LYS A 141 -4.85 10.01 -21.62
N GLY A 142 -5.44 8.94 -21.02
CA GLY A 142 -4.82 7.61 -20.97
C GLY A 142 -3.70 7.45 -19.94
N SER A 143 -3.54 8.40 -19.03
CA SER A 143 -2.68 8.28 -17.85
C SER A 143 -3.57 8.07 -16.62
N ASP A 144 -3.51 6.88 -16.04
CA ASP A 144 -4.27 6.53 -14.85
C ASP A 144 -3.34 6.50 -13.63
N ILE A 145 -3.78 7.14 -12.56
CA ILE A 145 -3.10 7.16 -11.26
C ILE A 145 -4.09 6.71 -10.20
N CYS A 146 -3.67 5.75 -9.40
CA CYS A 146 -4.33 5.33 -8.18
C CYS A 146 -3.24 5.22 -7.10
N LEU A 147 -3.28 6.09 -6.10
CA LEU A 147 -2.29 6.17 -5.03
C LEU A 147 -2.99 6.51 -3.71
N PRO A 148 -2.60 5.89 -2.58
CA PRO A 148 -3.13 6.26 -1.27
C PRO A 148 -2.86 7.74 -0.97
N TYR A 149 -3.88 8.48 -0.55
CA TYR A 149 -3.71 9.89 -0.19
C TYR A 149 -2.68 10.10 0.92
N HIS A 150 -2.58 9.18 1.89
CA HIS A 150 -1.62 9.29 2.98
C HIS A 150 -0.16 9.20 2.55
N ASP A 151 0.12 8.67 1.37
CA ASP A 151 1.48 8.59 0.81
C ASP A 151 1.84 9.81 -0.03
N ILE A 152 0.87 10.63 -0.43
CA ILE A 152 1.11 11.82 -1.25
C ILE A 152 1.42 13.01 -0.34
N LEU A 153 2.56 13.64 -0.52
CA LEU A 153 2.92 14.87 0.17
C LEU A 153 2.37 16.10 -0.56
N TYR A 154 2.71 16.22 -1.84
CA TYR A 154 2.20 17.31 -2.67
C TYR A 154 2.26 16.96 -4.16
N ILE A 155 1.57 17.78 -4.95
CA ILE A 155 1.59 17.71 -6.42
C ILE A 155 2.11 19.04 -6.92
N GLU A 156 3.05 19.01 -7.86
CA GLU A 156 3.65 20.20 -8.46
C GLU A 156 3.50 20.23 -9.97
N THR A 157 3.50 21.44 -10.55
CA THR A 157 3.63 21.60 -12.01
C THR A 157 5.08 21.35 -12.42
N THR A 158 5.27 20.64 -13.53
CA THR A 158 6.58 20.53 -14.18
C THR A 158 6.81 21.70 -15.15
N GLY A 159 7.99 21.75 -15.75
CA GLY A 159 8.26 22.71 -16.85
C GLY A 159 7.52 22.41 -18.15
N THR A 160 6.81 21.26 -18.23
CA THR A 160 6.07 20.83 -19.42
C THR A 160 4.58 21.10 -19.25
N SER A 161 3.95 21.64 -20.30
CA SER A 161 2.49 21.93 -20.29
C SER A 161 1.68 20.66 -20.02
N HIS A 162 0.66 20.76 -19.16
CA HIS A 162 -0.22 19.68 -18.76
C HIS A 162 0.50 18.46 -18.14
N LYS A 163 1.71 18.63 -17.65
CA LYS A 163 2.46 17.58 -16.96
C LYS A 163 2.69 17.97 -15.51
N LEU A 164 2.26 17.11 -14.60
CA LEU A 164 2.37 17.26 -13.16
C LEU A 164 3.31 16.21 -12.60
N ARG A 165 3.81 16.47 -11.39
CA ARG A 165 4.59 15.50 -10.61
C ARG A 165 3.98 15.35 -9.22
N ILE A 166 3.71 14.11 -8.82
CA ILE A 166 3.39 13.74 -7.44
C ILE A 166 4.69 13.48 -6.71
N ILE A 167 4.84 14.10 -5.55
CA ILE A 167 5.87 13.78 -4.57
C ILE A 167 5.19 13.06 -3.41
N GLY A 168 5.58 11.82 -3.21
CA GLY A 168 5.15 10.98 -2.09
C GLY A 168 6.27 10.82 -1.07
N LYS A 169 6.00 10.09 0.02
CA LYS A 169 6.95 9.82 1.10
C LYS A 169 8.24 9.19 0.57
N ASN A 170 8.11 8.18 -0.30
CA ASN A 170 9.23 7.39 -0.80
C ASN A 170 9.22 7.26 -2.34
N PHE A 171 8.47 8.11 -3.05
CA PHE A 171 8.38 8.05 -4.50
C PHE A 171 8.15 9.41 -5.13
N SER A 172 8.44 9.49 -6.43
CA SER A 172 8.07 10.60 -7.30
C SER A 172 7.55 10.04 -8.62
N LYS A 173 6.40 10.54 -9.09
CA LYS A 173 5.76 10.07 -10.32
C LYS A 173 5.24 11.24 -11.14
N GLU A 174 5.58 11.27 -12.43
CA GLU A 174 5.04 12.26 -13.37
C GLU A 174 3.82 11.71 -14.10
N PHE A 175 2.86 12.58 -14.39
CA PHE A 175 1.62 12.23 -15.08
C PHE A 175 1.05 13.43 -15.84
N TYR A 176 0.14 13.18 -16.74
CA TYR A 176 -0.57 14.24 -17.44
C TYR A 176 -1.80 14.69 -16.65
N GLY A 177 -1.99 16.01 -16.55
CA GLY A 177 -3.11 16.60 -15.82
C GLY A 177 -2.96 18.09 -15.60
N THR A 178 -3.92 18.67 -14.87
CA THR A 178 -3.86 20.07 -14.44
C THR A 178 -4.20 20.21 -12.95
N ILE A 179 -3.60 21.19 -12.28
CA ILE A 179 -3.90 21.48 -10.88
C ILE A 179 -5.39 21.84 -10.70
N THR A 180 -5.96 22.57 -11.65
CA THR A 180 -7.36 22.99 -11.61
C THR A 180 -8.31 21.79 -11.65
N ASP A 181 -8.04 20.82 -12.51
CA ASP A 181 -8.87 19.61 -12.61
C ASP A 181 -8.79 18.76 -11.34
N ILE A 182 -7.59 18.63 -10.75
CA ILE A 182 -7.43 17.92 -9.47
C ILE A 182 -8.20 18.64 -8.35
N GLN A 183 -8.14 19.97 -8.27
CA GLN A 183 -8.88 20.73 -7.27
C GLN A 183 -10.40 20.59 -7.43
N GLU A 184 -10.90 20.53 -8.67
CA GLU A 184 -12.34 20.34 -8.90
C GLU A 184 -12.79 18.95 -8.43
N LYS A 185 -12.01 17.92 -8.70
CA LYS A 185 -12.28 16.54 -8.23
C LYS A 185 -12.16 16.40 -6.70
N ASP A 186 -11.26 17.15 -6.06
CA ASP A 186 -11.05 17.13 -4.60
C ASP A 186 -11.98 18.09 -3.83
N LYS A 187 -12.89 18.79 -4.50
CA LYS A 187 -13.69 19.86 -3.92
C LYS A 187 -14.54 19.46 -2.71
N GLU A 188 -15.08 18.25 -2.74
CA GLU A 188 -15.89 17.72 -1.64
C GLU A 188 -15.01 17.20 -0.48
N SER A 189 -13.93 16.53 -0.77
CA SER A 189 -13.03 15.91 0.20
C SER A 189 -12.06 16.90 0.85
N GLN A 190 -11.72 18.00 0.18
CA GLN A 190 -10.83 19.07 0.63
C GLN A 190 -9.50 18.59 1.23
N ARG A 191 -8.93 17.55 0.62
CA ARG A 191 -7.68 16.93 1.07
C ARG A 191 -6.47 17.70 0.60
N PHE A 192 -6.59 18.30 -0.58
CA PHE A 192 -5.54 19.13 -1.14
C PHE A 192 -5.82 20.62 -0.95
N TYR A 193 -4.77 21.34 -0.67
CA TYR A 193 -4.79 22.80 -0.58
C TYR A 193 -3.81 23.43 -1.55
N LEU A 194 -4.24 24.42 -2.34
CA LEU A 194 -3.38 25.16 -3.25
C LEU A 194 -2.51 26.14 -2.47
N ALA A 195 -1.32 25.69 -2.06
CA ALA A 195 -0.37 26.48 -1.29
C ALA A 195 0.35 27.55 -2.14
N HIS A 196 0.60 27.22 -3.41
CA HIS A 196 1.21 28.11 -4.40
C HIS A 196 0.59 27.84 -5.78
N LYS A 197 0.72 28.78 -6.74
CA LYS A 197 0.18 28.56 -8.11
C LYS A 197 0.63 27.23 -8.77
N SER A 198 1.77 26.71 -8.32
CA SER A 198 2.39 25.49 -8.85
C SER A 198 2.41 24.32 -7.86
N PHE A 199 1.86 24.48 -6.64
CA PHE A 199 1.95 23.46 -5.59
C PHE A 199 0.60 23.23 -4.91
N LEU A 200 0.14 22.00 -4.99
CA LEU A 200 -1.08 21.49 -4.34
C LEU A 200 -0.66 20.52 -3.24
N VAL A 201 -0.82 20.90 -1.98
CA VAL A 201 -0.31 20.16 -0.81
C VAL A 201 -1.39 19.30 -0.19
N ASN A 202 -1.02 18.09 0.20
CA ASN A 202 -1.90 17.22 0.97
C ASN A 202 -1.93 17.70 2.43
N VAL A 203 -3.06 18.20 2.86
CA VAL A 203 -3.26 18.79 4.20
C VAL A 203 -3.04 17.76 5.32
N GLY A 204 -3.31 16.46 5.05
CA GLY A 204 -3.13 15.37 6.02
C GLY A 204 -1.67 15.08 6.37
N ASN A 205 -0.73 15.43 5.49
CA ASN A 205 0.69 15.10 5.64
C ASN A 205 1.56 16.31 6.02
N ILE A 206 0.95 17.46 6.30
CA ILE A 206 1.68 18.66 6.70
C ILE A 206 2.11 18.54 8.16
N LYS A 207 3.41 18.71 8.42
CA LYS A 207 4.00 18.79 9.74
C LYS A 207 3.94 20.20 10.31
N ASP A 208 4.36 21.20 9.53
CA ASP A 208 4.42 22.61 9.94
C ASP A 208 4.48 23.55 8.73
N ILE A 209 4.38 24.85 9.00
CA ILE A 209 4.58 25.92 8.01
C ILE A 209 5.69 26.84 8.53
N ASP A 210 6.83 26.80 7.84
CA ASP A 210 7.94 27.72 8.11
C ASP A 210 7.66 29.10 7.51
N ARG A 211 7.43 30.08 8.39
CA ARG A 211 7.15 31.46 7.98
C ARG A 211 8.39 32.23 7.54
N LYS A 212 9.56 31.79 7.96
CA LYS A 212 10.81 32.49 7.60
C LYS A 212 11.21 32.16 6.16
N THR A 213 11.14 30.87 5.81
CA THR A 213 11.45 30.41 4.45
C THR A 213 10.23 30.42 3.52
N MET A 214 9.02 30.62 4.05
CA MET A 214 7.75 30.56 3.32
C MET A 214 7.54 29.19 2.66
N GLU A 215 7.67 28.13 3.45
CA GLU A 215 7.55 26.75 3.02
C GLU A 215 6.57 25.96 3.88
N VAL A 216 5.89 25.02 3.26
CA VAL A 216 5.20 23.91 3.92
C VAL A 216 6.23 22.84 4.20
N VAL A 217 6.28 22.36 5.42
CA VAL A 217 7.18 21.29 5.89
C VAL A 217 6.38 20.03 6.10
N PHE A 218 6.83 18.94 5.51
CA PHE A 218 6.27 17.61 5.67
C PHE A 218 7.12 16.76 6.62
N TYR A 219 6.61 15.60 7.02
CA TYR A 219 7.45 14.59 7.63
C TYR A 219 8.52 14.17 6.61
N GLU A 220 9.66 13.62 7.08
CA GLU A 220 10.78 13.20 6.22
C GLU A 220 11.51 14.34 5.48
N GLU A 221 11.44 15.57 6.05
CA GLU A 221 12.16 16.76 5.60
C GLU A 221 11.79 17.30 4.20
N HIS A 222 10.75 16.78 3.57
CA HIS A 222 10.23 17.36 2.34
C HIS A 222 9.66 18.75 2.58
N ARG A 223 9.88 19.64 1.62
CA ARG A 223 9.41 21.04 1.67
C ARG A 223 8.87 21.49 0.32
N CYS A 224 7.90 22.36 0.34
CA CYS A 224 7.43 23.04 -0.86
C CYS A 224 7.02 24.50 -0.58
N PRO A 225 7.10 25.41 -1.56
CA PRO A 225 6.75 26.81 -1.39
C PRO A 225 5.29 27.04 -1.04
N ILE A 226 5.03 28.03 -0.18
CA ILE A 226 3.70 28.58 0.08
C ILE A 226 3.67 30.09 -0.15
N SER A 227 2.61 30.61 -0.78
CA SER A 227 2.44 32.03 -0.94
C SER A 227 1.96 32.71 0.35
N ARG A 228 2.38 33.95 0.60
CA ARG A 228 2.02 34.73 1.80
C ARG A 228 0.50 34.78 2.03
N LEU A 229 -0.26 34.99 0.98
CA LEU A 229 -1.74 35.10 1.06
C LEU A 229 -2.41 33.76 1.45
N LYS A 230 -1.78 32.63 1.17
CA LYS A 230 -2.32 31.29 1.46
C LYS A 230 -2.00 30.78 2.86
N THR A 231 -0.94 31.33 3.49
CA THR A 231 -0.44 30.85 4.80
C THR A 231 -1.48 30.94 5.92
N LYS A 232 -2.24 32.05 6.00
CA LYS A 232 -3.23 32.25 7.05
C LYS A 232 -4.35 31.22 6.97
N LYS A 233 -4.90 30.99 5.79
CA LYS A 233 -5.99 30.02 5.57
C LYS A 233 -5.53 28.58 5.82
N LEU A 234 -4.33 28.19 5.34
CA LEU A 234 -3.81 26.85 5.61
C LEU A 234 -3.63 26.59 7.10
N LYS A 235 -3.15 27.58 7.88
CA LYS A 235 -3.03 27.45 9.33
C LYS A 235 -4.39 27.23 10.01
N GLN A 236 -5.42 27.92 9.58
CA GLN A 236 -6.77 27.69 10.09
C GLN A 236 -7.23 26.25 9.86
N ILE A 237 -7.07 25.75 8.64
CA ILE A 237 -7.42 24.35 8.28
C ILE A 237 -6.66 23.35 9.16
N LEU A 238 -5.35 23.54 9.39
CA LEU A 238 -4.56 22.66 10.26
C LEU A 238 -5.03 22.70 11.72
N THR A 239 -5.41 23.88 12.23
CA THR A 239 -5.90 24.03 13.60
C THR A 239 -7.28 23.38 13.79
N GLU A 240 -8.15 23.44 12.81
CA GLU A 240 -9.47 22.81 12.84
C GLU A 240 -9.36 21.27 12.80
N LYS A 241 -8.43 20.71 12.00
CA LYS A 241 -8.17 19.26 11.98
C LYS A 241 -7.59 18.70 13.28
N THR A 242 -6.87 19.49 14.06
CA THR A 242 -6.28 19.03 15.34
C THR A 242 -7.31 19.00 16.49
N LYS A 243 -8.50 19.56 16.29
CA LYS A 243 -9.57 19.62 17.29
C LYS A 243 -10.66 18.54 17.14
N ASN A 244 -10.65 17.82 16.02
CA ASN A 244 -11.51 16.67 15.73
C ASN A 244 -10.71 15.38 15.84
#